data_6bd7831780ef84adc2cf4380bd8a2baf
#
_entry.id   6bd7831780ef84adc2cf4380bd8a2baf
#
_cell.length_a   1.000
_cell.length_b   1.000
_cell.length_c   1.000
_cell.angle_alpha   90.00
_cell.angle_beta   90.00
_cell.angle_gamma   90.00
#
_symmetry.space_group_name_H-M   'P 1'
#
loop_
_entity.id
_entity.type
_entity.pdbx_description
1 polymer ?
#
loop_
_entity_poly.entity_id
_entity_poly.type
_entity_poly.pdbx_seq_one_letter_code
_entity_poly.pdbx_strand_id
1 'polypeptide(L)'
;MIKKTFIVLSLICLTFSSSVFAGGDVSPAAADGLYNPVPTIMHHIADAHEWHLWGEGDNSFSIPLPVILYTESGLDIFMSSEFNHGHSKVVRNNRVYSIDSHSHIIEEGGASIIDLSITKNVASMLISVFLLFFIMARVSRMYKKPNSAPTGLQSFIEPLVLFVRNDIIKDNIGSKHEKFSPLLLTFFFFILINNLMGLLPGAANVTGNIAVTFV
;
A
#
# COMPACT_ATOMS: atom_id res chain seq x y z
N MET A 1 -19.88 -22.53 -19.61
CA MET A 1 -19.01 -21.34 -19.75
C MET A 1 -18.07 -21.15 -18.55
N ILE A 2 -18.51 -21.31 -17.33
CA ILE A 2 -17.75 -21.10 -16.08
C ILE A 2 -16.44 -21.90 -16.00
N LYS A 3 -16.43 -23.18 -16.42
CA LYS A 3 -15.20 -24.01 -16.40
C LYS A 3 -14.07 -23.47 -17.31
N LYS A 4 -14.38 -22.87 -18.44
CA LYS A 4 -13.37 -22.30 -19.36
C LYS A 4 -12.77 -21.01 -18.80
N THR A 5 -13.56 -20.20 -18.10
CA THR A 5 -13.10 -18.94 -17.48
C THR A 5 -12.17 -19.23 -16.29
N PHE A 6 -12.45 -20.27 -15.49
CA PHE A 6 -11.58 -20.71 -14.42
C PHE A 6 -10.23 -21.25 -14.92
N ILE A 7 -10.22 -21.99 -16.03
CA ILE A 7 -8.97 -22.50 -16.63
C ILE A 7 -8.13 -21.35 -17.17
N VAL A 8 -8.75 -20.35 -17.82
CA VAL A 8 -8.03 -19.17 -18.32
C VAL A 8 -7.46 -18.34 -17.17
N LEU A 9 -8.22 -18.13 -16.09
CA LEU A 9 -7.75 -17.41 -14.90
C LEU A 9 -6.61 -18.17 -14.19
N SER A 10 -6.68 -19.49 -14.09
CA SER A 10 -5.63 -20.34 -13.55
C SER A 10 -4.37 -20.32 -14.44
N LEU A 11 -4.54 -20.30 -15.76
CA LEU A 11 -3.42 -20.20 -16.70
C LEU A 11 -2.73 -18.83 -16.63
N ILE A 12 -3.49 -17.75 -16.46
CA ILE A 12 -2.95 -16.39 -16.25
C ILE A 12 -2.17 -16.32 -14.93
N CYS A 13 -2.66 -16.92 -13.86
CA CYS A 13 -1.91 -17.00 -12.60
C CYS A 13 -0.60 -17.81 -12.73
N LEU A 14 -0.58 -18.85 -13.55
CA LEU A 14 0.63 -19.65 -13.78
C LEU A 14 1.66 -18.96 -14.68
N THR A 15 1.26 -18.07 -15.57
CA THR A 15 2.19 -17.31 -16.41
C THR A 15 2.83 -16.14 -15.68
N PHE A 16 2.27 -15.69 -14.55
CA PHE A 16 2.85 -14.67 -13.66
C PHE A 16 3.85 -15.24 -12.65
N SER A 17 4.12 -16.54 -12.66
CA SER A 17 5.26 -17.12 -11.93
C SER A 17 6.60 -16.95 -12.70
N SER A 18 6.77 -15.83 -13.41
CA SER A 18 8.09 -15.37 -13.78
C SER A 18 8.83 -15.10 -12.46
N SER A 19 9.97 -15.75 -12.33
CA SER A 19 10.94 -15.59 -11.26
C SER A 19 10.94 -14.15 -10.80
N VAL A 20 10.36 -13.87 -9.63
CA VAL A 20 10.64 -12.66 -8.91
C VAL A 20 12.13 -12.76 -8.58
N PHE A 21 12.97 -12.24 -9.47
CA PHE A 21 14.27 -11.79 -9.05
C PHE A 21 13.95 -10.64 -8.09
N ALA A 22 13.90 -10.97 -6.81
CA ALA A 22 14.13 -9.99 -5.79
C ALA A 22 15.56 -9.49 -6.03
N GLY A 23 15.69 -8.45 -6.83
CA GLY A 23 16.89 -7.63 -6.89
C GLY A 23 17.04 -7.05 -5.50
N GLY A 24 17.67 -7.80 -4.60
CA GLY A 24 18.08 -7.28 -3.32
C GLY A 24 19.31 -6.43 -3.57
N ASP A 25 19.34 -5.22 -3.05
CA ASP A 25 20.57 -4.47 -2.84
C ASP A 25 21.60 -5.44 -2.27
N VAL A 26 22.72 -5.57 -2.97
CA VAL A 26 23.85 -6.36 -2.47
C VAL A 26 24.42 -5.57 -1.30
N SER A 27 23.81 -5.75 -0.13
CA SER A 27 24.41 -5.30 1.13
C SER A 27 25.80 -5.91 1.20
N PRO A 28 26.85 -5.16 1.63
CA PRO A 28 28.21 -5.66 1.65
C PRO A 28 28.23 -7.02 2.34
N ALA A 29 28.77 -8.01 1.61
CA ALA A 29 28.81 -9.40 2.05
C ALA A 29 29.23 -9.48 3.51
N ALA A 30 28.46 -10.20 4.32
CA ALA A 30 28.91 -10.58 5.64
C ALA A 30 30.25 -11.29 5.48
N ALA A 31 31.15 -11.12 6.43
CA ALA A 31 32.55 -11.58 6.39
C ALA A 31 32.73 -13.08 6.07
N ASP A 32 31.66 -13.86 6.05
CA ASP A 32 31.64 -15.32 5.77
C ASP A 32 31.05 -15.67 4.39
N GLY A 33 30.81 -14.69 3.49
CA GLY A 33 30.27 -14.95 2.14
C GLY A 33 28.83 -15.43 2.07
N LEU A 34 28.12 -15.49 3.19
CA LEU A 34 26.71 -15.81 3.27
C LEU A 34 25.87 -14.52 3.09
N TYR A 35 24.96 -14.54 2.10
CA TYR A 35 23.99 -13.46 1.90
C TYR A 35 23.11 -13.29 3.14
N ASN A 36 23.09 -12.08 3.73
CA ASN A 36 22.18 -11.74 4.80
C ASN A 36 20.93 -11.04 4.23
N PRO A 37 19.77 -11.72 4.17
CA PRO A 37 18.56 -11.13 3.61
C PRO A 37 17.85 -10.13 4.56
N VAL A 38 18.26 -10.08 5.83
CA VAL A 38 17.55 -9.31 6.85
C VAL A 38 17.48 -7.81 6.54
N PRO A 39 18.57 -7.11 6.15
CA PRO A 39 18.51 -5.70 5.80
C PRO A 39 17.54 -5.43 4.64
N THR A 40 17.58 -6.25 3.59
CA THR A 40 16.69 -6.14 2.44
C THR A 40 15.22 -6.31 2.83
N ILE A 41 14.92 -7.34 3.63
CA ILE A 41 13.56 -7.60 4.12
C ILE A 41 13.09 -6.41 4.97
N MET A 42 13.92 -5.94 5.90
CA MET A 42 13.57 -4.81 6.78
C MET A 42 13.29 -3.54 5.99
N HIS A 43 14.10 -3.25 4.96
CA HIS A 43 13.87 -2.09 4.09
C HIS A 43 12.53 -2.17 3.33
N HIS A 44 12.14 -3.37 2.89
CA HIS A 44 10.87 -3.55 2.17
C HIS A 44 9.63 -3.48 3.07
N ILE A 45 9.72 -3.93 4.33
CA ILE A 45 8.59 -3.89 5.28
C ILE A 45 8.54 -2.60 6.10
N ALA A 46 9.65 -1.88 6.23
CA ALA A 46 9.67 -0.58 6.91
C ALA A 46 8.82 0.44 6.17
N ASP A 47 8.18 1.30 6.93
CA ASP A 47 7.52 2.47 6.37
C ASP A 47 8.55 3.55 6.04
N ALA A 48 8.44 4.17 4.89
CA ALA A 48 9.40 5.14 4.39
C ALA A 48 8.70 6.40 3.87
N HIS A 49 9.42 7.53 3.92
CA HIS A 49 8.95 8.81 3.37
C HIS A 49 9.11 8.92 1.85
N GLU A 50 9.59 7.84 1.22
CA GLU A 50 9.77 7.73 -0.22
C GLU A 50 9.19 6.40 -0.71
N TRP A 51 8.50 6.42 -1.83
CA TRP A 51 7.95 5.21 -2.42
C TRP A 51 8.85 4.72 -3.55
N HIS A 52 9.75 3.82 -3.21
CA HIS A 52 10.61 3.14 -4.17
C HIS A 52 9.81 2.09 -4.95
N LEU A 53 9.79 2.19 -6.29
CA LEU A 53 9.05 1.28 -7.16
C LEU A 53 9.96 0.24 -7.79
N TRP A 54 11.08 0.65 -8.40
CA TRP A 54 12.06 -0.25 -9.02
C TRP A 54 13.40 0.45 -9.25
N GLY A 55 14.43 -0.36 -9.56
CA GLY A 55 15.79 0.10 -9.82
C GLY A 55 16.66 0.16 -8.56
N GLU A 56 17.97 0.32 -8.76
CA GLU A 56 18.96 0.43 -7.68
C GLU A 56 19.90 1.59 -7.96
N GLY A 57 20.39 2.26 -6.93
CA GLY A 57 21.31 3.38 -7.03
C GLY A 57 20.75 4.54 -7.86
N ASP A 58 21.57 5.10 -8.75
CA ASP A 58 21.23 6.26 -9.58
C ASP A 58 20.10 6.00 -10.61
N ASN A 59 19.77 4.74 -10.89
CA ASN A 59 18.69 4.34 -11.79
C ASN A 59 17.42 3.95 -11.03
N SER A 60 17.31 4.26 -9.74
CA SER A 60 16.12 4.01 -8.95
C SER A 60 14.98 4.94 -9.36
N PHE A 61 13.79 4.37 -9.51
CA PHE A 61 12.57 5.14 -9.71
C PHE A 61 11.75 5.14 -8.44
N SER A 62 11.72 6.30 -7.80
CA SER A 62 11.01 6.53 -6.56
C SER A 62 10.04 7.70 -6.69
N ILE A 63 8.88 7.58 -6.06
CA ILE A 63 7.92 8.68 -5.96
C ILE A 63 8.20 9.41 -4.65
N PRO A 64 8.61 10.69 -4.69
CA PRO A 64 8.76 11.47 -3.49
C PRO A 64 7.41 11.75 -2.85
N LEU A 65 7.35 11.64 -1.53
CA LEU A 65 6.15 11.88 -0.74
C LEU A 65 6.28 13.18 0.05
N PRO A 66 5.16 13.87 0.35
CA PRO A 66 5.20 15.09 1.14
C PRO A 66 5.56 14.80 2.59
N VAL A 67 6.59 15.47 3.07
CA VAL A 67 7.02 15.48 4.47
C VAL A 67 6.37 16.66 5.17
N ILE A 68 5.71 16.39 6.28
CA ILE A 68 4.98 17.37 7.08
C ILE A 68 5.43 17.21 8.53
N LEU A 69 6.22 18.16 9.01
CA LEU A 69 6.78 18.15 10.36
C LEU A 69 6.17 19.28 11.18
N TYR A 70 5.60 18.95 12.32
CA TYR A 70 5.15 19.93 13.29
C TYR A 70 6.20 20.10 14.39
N THR A 71 6.67 21.33 14.55
CA THR A 71 7.72 21.72 15.48
C THR A 71 7.24 22.84 16.40
N GLU A 72 7.99 23.16 17.44
CA GLU A 72 7.67 24.29 18.32
C GLU A 72 7.63 25.64 17.59
N SER A 73 8.35 25.79 16.46
CA SER A 73 8.36 27.01 15.66
C SER A 73 7.29 27.04 14.57
N GLY A 74 6.49 25.98 14.40
CA GLY A 74 5.45 25.87 13.41
C GLY A 74 5.52 24.64 12.55
N LEU A 75 4.90 24.70 11.36
CA LEU A 75 4.78 23.60 10.42
C LEU A 75 5.82 23.75 9.32
N ASP A 76 6.64 22.73 9.10
CA ASP A 76 7.57 22.61 8.00
C ASP A 76 7.05 21.58 6.98
N ILE A 77 6.90 22.01 5.71
CA ILE A 77 6.42 21.16 4.61
C ILE A 77 7.43 21.20 3.48
N PHE A 78 7.86 20.02 3.04
CA PHE A 78 8.76 19.87 1.90
C PHE A 78 8.61 18.45 1.29
N MET A 79 9.28 18.18 0.17
CA MET A 79 9.21 16.86 -0.47
C MET A 79 10.37 15.96 0.00
N SER A 80 10.12 14.67 0.13
CA SER A 80 11.15 13.70 0.54
C SER A 80 12.34 13.63 -0.44
N SER A 81 12.15 14.03 -1.70
CA SER A 81 13.23 14.13 -2.69
C SER A 81 14.40 15.04 -2.24
N GLU A 82 14.15 15.99 -1.34
CA GLU A 82 15.19 16.87 -0.83
C GLU A 82 16.21 16.14 0.06
N PHE A 83 15.84 14.99 0.62
CA PHE A 83 16.78 14.15 1.34
C PHE A 83 17.73 13.35 0.44
N ASN A 84 17.49 13.35 -0.90
CA ASN A 84 18.29 12.59 -1.86
C ASN A 84 18.56 11.15 -1.38
N HIS A 85 17.48 10.38 -1.21
CA HIS A 85 17.50 9.01 -0.68
C HIS A 85 18.18 8.86 0.71
N GLY A 86 18.10 9.90 1.54
CA GLY A 86 18.71 9.93 2.88
C GLY A 86 20.18 10.38 2.92
N HIS A 87 20.78 10.68 1.76
CA HIS A 87 22.17 11.15 1.68
C HIS A 87 22.36 12.64 1.95
N SER A 88 21.29 13.41 1.91
CA SER A 88 21.33 14.87 2.11
C SER A 88 20.52 15.28 3.33
N LYS A 89 20.97 16.37 3.97
CA LYS A 89 20.24 17.03 5.04
C LYS A 89 19.40 18.15 4.47
N VAL A 90 18.22 18.35 5.04
CA VAL A 90 17.30 19.41 4.64
C VAL A 90 17.30 20.51 5.68
N VAL A 91 17.50 21.75 5.25
CA VAL A 91 17.49 22.92 6.15
C VAL A 91 16.19 23.70 5.92
N ARG A 92 15.38 23.86 6.97
CA ARG A 92 14.17 24.67 7.00
C ARG A 92 14.09 25.45 8.30
N ASN A 93 13.69 26.70 8.20
CA ASN A 93 13.48 27.57 9.37
C ASN A 93 14.63 27.51 10.41
N ASN A 94 15.87 27.50 9.92
CA ASN A 94 17.08 27.39 10.75
C ASN A 94 17.24 26.07 11.52
N ARG A 95 16.55 25.00 11.07
CA ARG A 95 16.64 23.63 11.57
C ARG A 95 17.21 22.72 10.50
N VAL A 96 17.93 21.70 10.94
CA VAL A 96 18.54 20.70 10.06
C VAL A 96 17.87 19.38 10.31
N TYR A 97 17.25 18.84 9.28
CA TYR A 97 16.59 17.53 9.29
C TYR A 97 17.43 16.50 8.57
N SER A 98 17.49 15.30 9.14
CA SER A 98 18.13 14.14 8.51
C SER A 98 17.28 12.89 8.71
N ILE A 99 17.53 11.85 7.92
CA ILE A 99 16.87 10.56 8.05
C ILE A 99 17.82 9.63 8.78
N ASP A 100 17.34 8.95 9.82
CA ASP A 100 18.11 7.96 10.58
C ASP A 100 18.13 6.59 9.87
N SER A 101 18.88 5.63 10.44
CA SER A 101 18.98 4.25 9.93
C SER A 101 17.65 3.47 9.97
N HIS A 102 16.64 3.99 10.65
CA HIS A 102 15.30 3.40 10.76
C HIS A 102 14.26 4.12 9.88
N SER A 103 14.72 4.99 8.98
CA SER A 103 13.87 5.83 8.12
C SER A 103 13.01 6.86 8.87
N HIS A 104 13.35 7.19 10.11
CA HIS A 104 12.71 8.28 10.85
C HIS A 104 13.41 9.61 10.59
N ILE A 105 12.62 10.67 10.51
CA ILE A 105 13.14 12.02 10.38
C ILE A 105 13.52 12.52 11.78
N ILE A 106 14.76 12.98 11.91
CA ILE A 106 15.31 13.56 13.15
C ILE A 106 15.76 14.99 12.89
N GLU A 107 15.65 15.84 13.92
CA GLU A 107 16.20 17.19 13.95
C GLU A 107 17.53 17.15 14.70
N GLU A 108 18.62 17.62 14.08
CA GLU A 108 19.97 17.53 14.63
C GLU A 108 20.20 18.40 15.87
N GLY A 109 19.37 19.41 16.09
CA GLY A 109 19.40 20.22 17.32
C GLY A 109 18.78 19.51 18.54
N GLY A 110 18.18 18.32 18.37
CA GLY A 110 17.58 17.55 19.43
C GLY A 110 16.21 18.03 19.87
N ALA A 111 15.57 18.93 19.10
CA ALA A 111 14.20 19.35 19.39
C ALA A 111 13.20 18.23 19.07
N SER A 112 12.14 18.16 19.86
CA SER A 112 11.04 17.22 19.61
C SER A 112 10.28 17.64 18.36
N ILE A 113 10.10 16.71 17.44
CA ILE A 113 9.28 16.87 16.24
C ILE A 113 8.12 15.89 16.27
N ILE A 114 6.97 16.31 15.75
CA ILE A 114 5.83 15.43 15.47
C ILE A 114 5.79 15.23 13.96
N ASP A 115 6.04 14.02 13.54
CA ASP A 115 6.01 13.64 12.13
C ASP A 115 4.57 13.30 11.71
N LEU A 116 4.01 14.12 10.82
CA LEU A 116 2.68 13.95 10.22
C LEU A 116 2.80 13.65 8.72
N SER A 117 3.96 13.25 8.27
CA SER A 117 4.26 13.03 6.85
C SER A 117 3.37 11.93 6.24
N ILE A 118 3.16 12.05 4.93
CA ILE A 118 2.54 10.98 4.17
C ILE A 118 3.62 9.96 3.83
N THR A 119 3.64 8.88 4.59
CA THR A 119 4.54 7.76 4.34
C THR A 119 4.03 6.86 3.22
N LYS A 120 4.86 5.93 2.77
CA LYS A 120 4.54 4.92 1.76
C LYS A 120 3.26 4.15 2.08
N ASN A 121 3.09 3.72 3.34
CA ASN A 121 1.90 2.98 3.77
C ASN A 121 0.66 3.86 3.78
N VAL A 122 0.77 5.10 4.26
CA VAL A 122 -0.34 6.06 4.25
C VAL A 122 -0.76 6.38 2.81
N ALA A 123 0.19 6.64 1.92
CA ALA A 123 -0.09 6.88 0.50
C ALA A 123 -0.80 5.69 -0.15
N SER A 124 -0.34 4.46 0.11
CA SER A 124 -0.97 3.23 -0.38
C SER A 124 -2.40 3.07 0.13
N MET A 125 -2.65 3.31 1.42
CA MET A 125 -3.99 3.27 2.00
C MET A 125 -4.92 4.33 1.36
N LEU A 126 -4.45 5.54 1.15
CA LEU A 126 -5.22 6.58 0.47
C LEU A 126 -5.57 6.17 -0.96
N ILE A 127 -4.61 5.65 -1.72
CA ILE A 127 -4.84 5.15 -3.08
C ILE A 127 -5.88 4.03 -3.06
N SER A 128 -5.81 3.09 -2.12
CA SER A 128 -6.79 1.99 -2.02
C SER A 128 -8.19 2.51 -1.71
N VAL A 129 -8.34 3.53 -0.86
CA VAL A 129 -9.64 4.19 -0.60
C VAL A 129 -10.19 4.85 -1.84
N PHE A 130 -9.37 5.62 -2.57
CA PHE A 130 -9.80 6.26 -3.82
C PHE A 130 -10.17 5.23 -4.89
N LEU A 131 -9.39 4.16 -5.01
CA LEU A 131 -9.64 3.07 -5.95
C LEU A 131 -10.96 2.36 -5.61
N LEU A 132 -11.19 2.05 -4.34
CA LEU A 132 -12.43 1.45 -3.84
C LEU A 132 -13.63 2.35 -4.17
N PHE A 133 -13.53 3.63 -3.85
CA PHE A 133 -14.60 4.59 -4.13
C PHE A 133 -14.89 4.67 -5.64
N PHE A 134 -13.86 4.77 -6.46
CA PHE A 134 -14.01 4.84 -7.92
C PHE A 134 -14.65 3.57 -8.50
N ILE A 135 -14.18 2.38 -8.09
CA ILE A 135 -14.72 1.09 -8.51
C ILE A 135 -16.20 0.99 -8.13
N MET A 136 -16.54 1.26 -6.87
CA MET A 136 -17.92 1.15 -6.37
C MET A 136 -18.84 2.18 -7.01
N ALA A 137 -18.38 3.42 -7.20
CA ALA A 137 -19.16 4.44 -7.89
C ALA A 137 -19.42 4.08 -9.35
N ARG A 138 -18.46 3.49 -10.05
CA ARG A 138 -18.63 3.02 -11.42
C ARG A 138 -19.58 1.84 -11.50
N VAL A 139 -19.43 0.84 -10.64
CA VAL A 139 -20.32 -0.33 -10.59
C VAL A 139 -21.76 0.10 -10.26
N SER A 140 -21.93 0.95 -9.25
CA SER A 140 -23.25 1.49 -8.87
C SER A 140 -23.99 2.19 -10.01
N ARG A 141 -23.26 2.91 -10.87
CA ARG A 141 -23.88 3.57 -12.05
C ARG A 141 -24.40 2.56 -13.09
N MET A 142 -23.82 1.38 -13.18
CA MET A 142 -24.23 0.34 -14.12
C MET A 142 -25.56 -0.29 -13.72
N TYR A 143 -25.88 -0.33 -12.40
CA TYR A 143 -27.16 -0.84 -11.90
C TYR A 143 -28.38 0.08 -12.18
N LYS A 144 -28.17 1.28 -12.71
CA LYS A 144 -29.27 2.18 -13.10
C LYS A 144 -30.06 1.72 -14.31
N LYS A 145 -29.58 0.72 -15.06
CA LYS A 145 -30.29 0.12 -16.19
C LYS A 145 -31.04 -1.13 -15.69
N PRO A 146 -32.37 -1.09 -15.53
CA PRO A 146 -33.14 -2.25 -15.09
C PRO A 146 -33.06 -3.38 -16.13
N ASN A 147 -33.04 -4.62 -15.65
CA ASN A 147 -33.05 -5.85 -16.46
C ASN A 147 -31.86 -6.03 -17.42
N SER A 148 -30.76 -5.33 -17.25
CA SER A 148 -29.54 -5.61 -18.00
C SER A 148 -28.68 -6.65 -17.29
N ALA A 149 -28.15 -7.62 -18.04
CA ALA A 149 -27.19 -8.55 -17.50
C ALA A 149 -25.91 -7.81 -17.07
N PRO A 150 -25.27 -8.21 -15.95
CA PRO A 150 -24.02 -7.60 -15.52
C PRO A 150 -22.92 -7.78 -16.57
N THR A 151 -22.18 -6.72 -16.86
CA THR A 151 -21.12 -6.70 -17.87
C THR A 151 -19.82 -6.10 -17.34
N GLY A 152 -18.69 -6.58 -17.86
CA GLY A 152 -17.36 -6.04 -17.54
C GLY A 152 -17.05 -6.07 -16.04
N LEU A 153 -16.69 -4.92 -15.46
CA LEU A 153 -16.30 -4.79 -14.05
C LEU A 153 -17.43 -5.20 -13.10
N GLN A 154 -18.69 -4.93 -13.47
CA GLN A 154 -19.85 -5.35 -12.68
C GLN A 154 -19.92 -6.87 -12.54
N SER A 155 -19.70 -7.63 -13.63
CA SER A 155 -19.70 -9.10 -13.62
C SER A 155 -18.60 -9.69 -12.72
N PHE A 156 -17.52 -8.95 -12.48
CA PHE A 156 -16.45 -9.36 -11.58
C PHE A 156 -16.77 -9.04 -10.11
N ILE A 157 -17.27 -7.85 -9.85
CA ILE A 157 -17.54 -7.38 -8.48
C ILE A 157 -18.82 -7.99 -7.90
N GLU A 158 -19.86 -8.18 -8.69
CA GLU A 158 -21.16 -8.66 -8.22
C GLU A 158 -21.09 -10.03 -7.52
N PRO A 159 -20.42 -11.07 -8.04
CA PRO A 159 -20.27 -12.34 -7.34
C PRO A 159 -19.60 -12.21 -5.98
N LEU A 160 -18.59 -11.32 -5.85
CA LEU A 160 -17.91 -11.07 -4.58
C LEU A 160 -18.84 -10.39 -3.57
N VAL A 161 -19.60 -9.39 -4.02
CA VAL A 161 -20.58 -8.70 -3.17
C VAL A 161 -21.66 -9.67 -2.70
N LEU A 162 -22.19 -10.50 -3.61
CA LEU A 162 -23.24 -11.49 -3.27
C LEU A 162 -22.71 -12.56 -2.30
N PHE A 163 -21.49 -13.06 -2.52
CA PHE A 163 -20.86 -14.01 -1.63
C PHE A 163 -20.70 -13.43 -0.21
N VAL A 164 -20.08 -12.25 -0.10
CA VAL A 164 -19.88 -11.64 1.22
C VAL A 164 -21.20 -11.30 1.91
N ARG A 165 -22.18 -10.75 1.15
CA ARG A 165 -23.47 -10.36 1.70
C ARG A 165 -24.30 -11.57 2.13
N ASN A 166 -24.42 -12.59 1.27
CA ASN A 166 -25.36 -13.70 1.51
C ASN A 166 -24.76 -14.80 2.36
N ASP A 167 -23.52 -15.23 2.03
CA ASP A 167 -22.91 -16.42 2.65
C ASP A 167 -22.11 -16.05 3.92
N ILE A 168 -21.66 -14.80 4.05
CA ILE A 168 -20.92 -14.38 5.24
C ILE A 168 -21.79 -13.51 6.16
N ILE A 169 -22.28 -12.37 5.66
CA ILE A 169 -22.93 -11.37 6.52
C ILE A 169 -24.30 -11.85 6.99
N LYS A 170 -25.12 -12.33 6.07
CA LYS A 170 -26.51 -12.74 6.37
C LYS A 170 -26.54 -13.94 7.32
N ASP A 171 -25.68 -14.92 7.09
CA ASP A 171 -25.67 -16.15 7.91
C ASP A 171 -25.15 -15.88 9.33
N ASN A 172 -24.23 -14.94 9.51
CA ASN A 172 -23.67 -14.63 10.83
C ASN A 172 -24.43 -13.57 11.61
N ILE A 173 -25.07 -12.58 10.96
CA ILE A 173 -25.77 -11.47 11.62
C ILE A 173 -27.29 -11.70 11.69
N GLY A 174 -27.84 -12.51 10.78
CA GLY A 174 -29.27 -12.78 10.72
C GLY A 174 -30.11 -11.58 10.28
N SER A 175 -31.24 -11.31 10.96
CA SER A 175 -32.24 -10.32 10.50
C SER A 175 -31.75 -8.89 10.38
N LYS A 176 -30.67 -8.51 11.07
CA LYS A 176 -30.11 -7.14 11.05
C LYS A 176 -28.99 -6.96 9.99
N HIS A 177 -28.74 -7.95 9.15
CA HIS A 177 -27.63 -7.95 8.19
C HIS A 177 -27.64 -6.75 7.24
N GLU A 178 -28.81 -6.26 6.83
CA GLU A 178 -28.89 -5.13 5.89
C GLU A 178 -28.27 -3.83 6.44
N LYS A 179 -28.43 -3.59 7.75
CA LYS A 179 -27.85 -2.42 8.42
C LYS A 179 -26.32 -2.43 8.44
N PHE A 180 -25.73 -3.61 8.62
CA PHE A 180 -24.27 -3.77 8.76
C PHE A 180 -23.56 -4.11 7.44
N SER A 181 -24.32 -4.57 6.42
CA SER A 181 -23.75 -4.95 5.13
C SER A 181 -22.87 -3.87 4.47
N PRO A 182 -23.25 -2.58 4.42
CA PRO A 182 -22.40 -1.57 3.79
C PRO A 182 -21.05 -1.44 4.47
N LEU A 183 -21.02 -1.44 5.80
CA LEU A 183 -19.80 -1.31 6.59
C LEU A 183 -18.88 -2.53 6.39
N LEU A 184 -19.43 -3.74 6.49
CA LEU A 184 -18.66 -4.98 6.36
C LEU A 184 -18.14 -5.19 4.93
N LEU A 185 -18.93 -4.84 3.91
CA LEU A 185 -18.49 -4.84 2.51
C LEU A 185 -17.36 -3.83 2.29
N THR A 186 -17.43 -2.64 2.89
CA THR A 186 -16.36 -1.65 2.80
C THR A 186 -15.07 -2.19 3.38
N PHE A 187 -15.10 -2.79 4.58
CA PHE A 187 -13.92 -3.42 5.17
C PHE A 187 -13.38 -4.56 4.32
N PHE A 188 -14.24 -5.44 3.83
CA PHE A 188 -13.82 -6.55 2.98
C PHE A 188 -13.09 -6.07 1.73
N PHE A 189 -13.68 -5.14 0.99
CA PHE A 189 -13.08 -4.63 -0.24
C PHE A 189 -11.84 -3.78 0.01
N PHE A 190 -11.81 -3.01 1.11
CA PHE A 190 -10.62 -2.26 1.50
C PHE A 190 -9.44 -3.20 1.78
N ILE A 191 -9.65 -4.24 2.57
CA ILE A 191 -8.62 -5.24 2.86
C ILE A 191 -8.21 -5.99 1.58
N LEU A 192 -9.18 -6.39 0.76
CA LEU A 192 -8.92 -7.07 -0.51
C LEU A 192 -8.05 -6.23 -1.45
N ILE A 193 -8.35 -4.94 -1.61
CA ILE A 193 -7.59 -4.04 -2.48
C ILE A 193 -6.17 -3.83 -1.93
N ASN A 194 -6.02 -3.62 -0.61
CA ASN A 194 -4.68 -3.49 -0.02
C ASN A 194 -3.85 -4.76 -0.20
N ASN A 195 -4.43 -5.95 -0.03
CA ASN A 195 -3.74 -7.20 -0.28
C ASN A 195 -3.36 -7.37 -1.77
N LEU A 196 -4.25 -7.01 -2.69
CA LEU A 196 -3.94 -7.04 -4.12
C LEU A 196 -2.85 -6.04 -4.50
N MET A 197 -2.86 -4.85 -3.91
CA MET A 197 -1.77 -3.88 -4.09
C MET A 197 -0.43 -4.43 -3.59
N GLY A 198 -0.41 -5.11 -2.44
CA GLY A 198 0.80 -5.73 -1.89
C GLY A 198 1.41 -6.84 -2.76
N LEU A 199 0.67 -7.37 -3.75
CA LEU A 199 1.20 -8.33 -4.71
C LEU A 199 1.97 -7.67 -5.87
N LEU A 200 1.83 -6.35 -6.05
CA LEU A 200 2.54 -5.64 -7.11
C LEU A 200 3.99 -5.39 -6.69
N PRO A 201 4.97 -5.65 -7.56
CA PRO A 201 6.37 -5.32 -7.28
C PRO A 201 6.53 -3.83 -6.96
N GLY A 202 7.26 -3.50 -5.90
CA GLY A 202 7.44 -2.12 -5.46
C GLY A 202 6.25 -1.48 -4.74
N ALA A 203 5.10 -2.16 -4.65
CA ALA A 203 3.97 -1.64 -3.89
C ALA A 203 4.20 -1.73 -2.37
N ALA A 204 3.53 -0.84 -1.63
CA ALA A 204 3.54 -0.91 -0.18
C ALA A 204 2.71 -2.11 0.30
N ASN A 205 3.31 -2.97 1.09
CA ASN A 205 2.60 -4.06 1.75
C ASN A 205 2.06 -3.57 3.11
N VAL A 206 0.94 -2.87 3.08
CA VAL A 206 0.32 -2.29 4.28
C VAL A 206 0.00 -3.36 5.33
N THR A 207 -0.49 -4.51 4.89
CA THR A 207 -0.85 -5.63 5.78
C THR A 207 0.35 -6.42 6.29
N GLY A 208 1.52 -6.30 5.65
CA GLY A 208 2.78 -6.87 6.10
C GLY A 208 3.49 -6.05 7.18
N ASN A 209 3.06 -4.82 7.40
CA ASN A 209 3.59 -3.99 8.47
C ASN A 209 2.94 -4.39 9.80
N ILE A 210 3.77 -4.85 10.74
CA ILE A 210 3.32 -5.33 12.07
C ILE A 210 2.59 -4.22 12.84
N ALA A 211 3.06 -2.98 12.76
CA ALA A 211 2.44 -1.85 13.46
C ALA A 211 1.02 -1.57 12.96
N VAL A 212 0.76 -1.72 11.66
CA VAL A 212 -0.56 -1.51 11.05
C VAL A 212 -1.51 -2.67 11.34
N THR A 213 -1.00 -3.91 11.41
CA THR A 213 -1.82 -5.10 11.66
C THR A 213 -2.16 -5.32 13.12
N PHE A 214 -1.43 -4.70 14.05
CA PHE A 214 -1.61 -4.90 15.50
C PHE A 214 -2.62 -3.93 16.13
N VAL A 215 -3.08 -2.91 15.40
CA VAL A 215 -4.10 -1.95 15.79
C VAL A 215 -5.48 -2.41 15.33
#